data_1393ece738d35fbd08c84f4e3efce8a3
#
_entry.id   1393ece738d35fbd08c84f4e3efce8a3
#
_cell.length_a   1.000
_cell.length_b   1.000
_cell.length_c   1.000
_cell.angle_alpha   90.00
_cell.angle_beta   90.00
_cell.angle_gamma   90.00
#
_symmetry.space_group_name_H-M   'P 1'
#
loop_
_entity.id
_entity.type
_entity.pdbx_description
1 polymer ?
#
loop_
_entity_poly.entity_id
_entity_poly.type
_entity_poly.pdbx_seq_one_letter_code
_entity_poly.pdbx_strand_id
1 'polypeptide(L)'
;MLLAFGSPINSAQKKILLGDERVNEYLPLLEGKRVGVFSNQSGIVGDYSEGLLCPAGVGISDSDALVAFGTPKEGQTVKYGPHIVDFLTEKGIEICTIFSPEHGFRGDADAGEKVSGEIDSKTGIPIYSLYGKNPKPLSEALSGIDVLLIDIQDVGLRYYTYYITMLTLMEGCAELGKPVIILDRPNPNGFYIDGPILEEEFKSGVGGLPIATVHGLTLGELALMANGESWLKGGRKCELTVIECSGYTHAMKYRLLMRPSPNLKDMKAVYLYASTCYFEGTDISLGRGTDYPFEIYGAPQISGDYSFMPRSMEGAKNPPHLNEICHGVSLREKPLEEIWEEGINLDYLLDAYSKYPEKEKFFLGGGRFFNLLF
;
A
#
# COMPACT_ATOMS: atom_id res chain seq x y z
N MET A 1 -27.58 -39.39 -28.11
CA MET A 1 -26.50 -38.75 -28.88
C MET A 1 -26.59 -37.24 -28.68
N LEU A 2 -26.04 -36.74 -27.61
CA LEU A 2 -25.97 -35.30 -27.30
C LEU A 2 -24.54 -34.85 -27.56
N LEU A 3 -24.38 -34.04 -28.57
CA LEU A 3 -23.12 -33.38 -28.89
C LEU A 3 -22.97 -32.18 -27.96
N ALA A 4 -22.03 -32.26 -27.02
CA ALA A 4 -21.58 -31.13 -26.23
C ALA A 4 -20.65 -30.29 -27.12
N PHE A 5 -21.11 -29.15 -27.59
CA PHE A 5 -20.26 -28.10 -28.16
C PHE A 5 -19.61 -27.34 -27.02
N GLY A 6 -18.43 -27.77 -26.64
CA GLY A 6 -17.53 -26.95 -25.87
C GLY A 6 -16.95 -25.85 -26.76
N SER A 7 -17.45 -24.63 -26.63
CA SER A 7 -16.81 -23.48 -27.25
C SER A 7 -15.47 -23.24 -26.57
N PRO A 8 -14.37 -23.08 -27.31
CA PRO A 8 -13.12 -22.64 -26.71
C PRO A 8 -13.30 -21.18 -26.27
N ILE A 9 -13.26 -20.95 -24.96
CA ILE A 9 -13.12 -19.61 -24.43
C ILE A 9 -11.69 -19.16 -24.71
N ASN A 10 -11.46 -18.65 -25.90
CA ASN A 10 -10.26 -17.95 -26.27
C ASN A 10 -10.51 -16.45 -26.04
N SER A 11 -10.72 -16.07 -24.80
CA SER A 11 -10.59 -14.68 -24.40
C SER A 11 -9.08 -14.43 -24.20
N ALA A 12 -8.42 -13.87 -25.22
CA ALA A 12 -7.16 -13.21 -24.98
C ALA A 12 -7.39 -12.24 -23.82
N GLN A 13 -6.87 -12.59 -22.64
CA GLN A 13 -7.02 -11.79 -21.44
C GLN A 13 -6.41 -10.43 -21.76
N LYS A 14 -7.25 -9.39 -21.78
CA LYS A 14 -6.81 -8.04 -22.15
C LYS A 14 -5.76 -7.61 -21.13
N LYS A 15 -4.53 -7.38 -21.58
CA LYS A 15 -3.43 -6.98 -20.70
C LYS A 15 -3.85 -5.71 -19.95
N ILE A 16 -3.65 -5.68 -18.63
CA ILE A 16 -3.77 -4.45 -17.85
C ILE A 16 -2.51 -3.62 -18.13
N LEU A 17 -2.70 -2.36 -18.52
CA LEU A 17 -1.63 -1.37 -18.58
C LEU A 17 -1.76 -0.43 -17.38
N LEU A 18 -0.70 -0.33 -16.62
CA LEU A 18 -0.60 0.61 -15.50
C LEU A 18 -0.48 2.06 -16.04
N GLY A 19 -0.74 3.03 -15.18
CA GLY A 19 -0.58 4.44 -15.55
C GLY A 19 0.86 4.75 -16.01
N ASP A 20 1.86 4.15 -15.35
CA ASP A 20 3.28 4.32 -15.67
C ASP A 20 3.72 3.69 -17.02
N GLU A 21 2.96 2.70 -17.54
CA GLU A 21 3.16 2.12 -18.88
C GLU A 21 2.60 2.99 -19.99
N ARG A 22 1.72 3.94 -19.70
CA ARG A 22 1.09 4.85 -20.68
C ARG A 22 1.97 6.07 -20.96
N VAL A 23 3.24 5.82 -21.23
CA VAL A 23 4.33 6.80 -21.36
C VAL A 23 3.99 7.94 -22.33
N ASN A 24 3.34 7.64 -23.45
CA ASN A 24 2.96 8.65 -24.47
C ASN A 24 1.93 9.67 -23.94
N GLU A 25 1.26 9.39 -22.84
CA GLU A 25 0.24 10.28 -22.28
C GLU A 25 0.80 11.23 -21.22
N TYR A 26 1.76 10.77 -20.41
CA TYR A 26 2.31 11.62 -19.34
C TYR A 26 3.66 12.24 -19.65
N LEU A 27 4.52 11.58 -20.45
CA LEU A 27 5.85 12.09 -20.72
C LEU A 27 5.84 13.51 -21.34
N PRO A 28 4.97 13.82 -22.33
CA PRO A 28 4.86 15.18 -22.87
C PRO A 28 4.45 16.23 -21.83
N LEU A 29 3.75 15.81 -20.76
CA LEU A 29 3.34 16.72 -19.69
C LEU A 29 4.50 17.08 -18.75
N LEU A 30 5.60 16.35 -18.81
CA LEU A 30 6.80 16.54 -17.97
C LEU A 30 7.95 17.22 -18.71
N GLU A 31 7.94 17.22 -20.05
CA GLU A 31 9.02 17.78 -20.85
C GLU A 31 9.26 19.27 -20.56
N GLY A 32 10.54 19.62 -20.33
CA GLY A 32 10.99 20.98 -20.04
C GLY A 32 10.56 21.53 -18.67
N LYS A 33 10.04 20.67 -17.78
CA LYS A 33 9.61 21.02 -16.42
C LYS A 33 10.56 20.46 -15.37
N ARG A 34 10.68 21.15 -14.26
CA ARG A 34 11.31 20.65 -13.04
C ARG A 34 10.31 19.76 -12.31
N VAL A 35 10.55 18.46 -12.28
CA VAL A 35 9.62 17.47 -11.76
C VAL A 35 9.95 17.10 -10.33
N GLY A 36 8.93 17.12 -9.43
CA GLY A 36 8.98 16.41 -8.17
C GLY A 36 8.32 15.05 -8.35
N VAL A 37 8.90 14.00 -7.77
CA VAL A 37 8.34 12.64 -7.86
C VAL A 37 8.01 12.12 -6.47
N PHE A 38 6.73 11.79 -6.20
CA PHE A 38 6.32 11.04 -5.01
C PHE A 38 6.25 9.58 -5.35
N SER A 39 7.14 8.78 -4.76
CA SER A 39 7.25 7.34 -5.01
C SER A 39 8.02 6.62 -3.90
N ASN A 40 7.98 5.31 -3.94
CA ASN A 40 8.80 4.40 -3.14
C ASN A 40 9.23 3.19 -3.98
N GLN A 41 9.73 2.12 -3.34
CA GLN A 41 10.17 0.90 -4.02
C GLN A 41 9.12 0.27 -4.96
N SER A 42 7.84 0.59 -4.82
CA SER A 42 6.78 0.07 -5.67
C SER A 42 6.65 0.79 -7.02
N GLY A 43 7.28 1.94 -7.20
CA GLY A 43 7.27 2.73 -8.43
C GLY A 43 8.12 2.11 -9.55
N ILE A 44 7.82 0.86 -9.90
CA ILE A 44 8.49 0.11 -10.98
C ILE A 44 7.67 0.25 -12.25
N VAL A 45 8.30 0.76 -13.31
CA VAL A 45 7.65 0.98 -14.61
C VAL A 45 7.40 -0.32 -15.33
N GLY A 46 6.15 -0.55 -15.68
CA GLY A 46 5.73 -1.64 -16.55
C GLY A 46 5.34 -2.93 -15.86
N ASP A 47 4.68 -3.78 -16.64
CA ASP A 47 4.39 -5.18 -16.32
C ASP A 47 5.55 -6.05 -16.77
N TYR A 48 6.28 -6.60 -15.82
CA TYR A 48 7.47 -7.44 -16.08
C TYR A 48 7.11 -8.91 -16.08
N SER A 49 6.14 -9.27 -16.89
CA SER A 49 5.67 -10.65 -17.05
C SER A 49 6.73 -11.62 -17.60
N GLU A 50 7.77 -11.13 -18.27
CA GLU A 50 8.87 -11.97 -18.71
C GLU A 50 9.84 -12.27 -17.55
N GLY A 51 9.60 -13.37 -16.85
CA GLY A 51 10.44 -13.86 -15.74
C GLY A 51 9.82 -13.71 -14.35
N LEU A 52 8.64 -13.13 -14.25
CA LEU A 52 7.84 -13.16 -13.04
C LEU A 52 7.24 -14.54 -12.78
N LEU A 53 7.17 -14.89 -11.51
CA LEU A 53 6.57 -16.10 -10.97
C LEU A 53 5.10 -16.24 -11.27
N CYS A 54 4.45 -15.10 -11.40
CA CYS A 54 3.05 -14.95 -11.72
C CYS A 54 2.90 -13.59 -12.37
N PRO A 55 2.41 -13.49 -13.59
CA PRO A 55 2.17 -12.19 -14.19
C PRO A 55 1.25 -11.38 -13.27
N ALA A 56 1.51 -10.09 -13.11
CA ALA A 56 0.52 -9.19 -12.58
C ALA A 56 -0.76 -9.39 -13.38
N GLY A 57 -1.86 -9.60 -12.72
CA GLY A 57 -3.09 -9.84 -13.45
C GLY A 57 -4.17 -10.53 -12.64
N VAL A 58 -5.20 -10.89 -13.35
CA VAL A 58 -6.42 -11.48 -12.82
C VAL A 58 -6.23 -12.96 -12.53
N GLY A 59 -6.67 -13.40 -11.37
CA GLY A 59 -6.66 -14.80 -10.96
C GLY A 59 -5.40 -15.17 -10.16
N ILE A 60 -5.53 -15.16 -8.86
CA ILE A 60 -4.51 -15.58 -7.91
C ILE A 60 -4.99 -16.86 -7.22
N SER A 61 -4.17 -17.90 -7.20
CA SER A 61 -4.44 -19.12 -6.45
C SER A 61 -3.97 -19.00 -5.01
N ASP A 62 -4.47 -19.87 -4.11
CA ASP A 62 -4.01 -19.93 -2.71
C ASP A 62 -2.49 -20.09 -2.60
N SER A 63 -1.91 -20.97 -3.43
CA SER A 63 -0.46 -21.17 -3.43
C SER A 63 0.31 -19.95 -3.92
N ASP A 64 -0.21 -19.21 -4.91
CA ASP A 64 0.44 -17.99 -5.41
C ASP A 64 0.35 -16.84 -4.40
N ALA A 65 -0.72 -16.80 -3.59
CA ALA A 65 -0.90 -15.78 -2.55
C ALA A 65 0.13 -15.87 -1.42
N LEU A 66 0.66 -17.06 -1.17
CA LEU A 66 1.69 -17.30 -0.13
C LEU A 66 3.12 -17.12 -0.66
N VAL A 67 3.30 -16.83 -1.95
CA VAL A 67 4.63 -16.55 -2.51
C VAL A 67 5.05 -15.14 -2.13
N ALA A 68 6.11 -15.01 -1.36
CA ALA A 68 6.67 -13.72 -0.99
C ALA A 68 7.06 -12.90 -2.22
N PHE A 69 6.76 -11.62 -2.20
CA PHE A 69 7.10 -10.72 -3.30
C PHE A 69 8.62 -10.73 -3.57
N GLY A 70 8.98 -10.83 -4.83
CA GLY A 70 10.38 -10.88 -5.24
C GLY A 70 11.05 -12.26 -5.15
N THR A 71 10.34 -13.29 -4.69
CA THR A 71 10.89 -14.66 -4.60
C THR A 71 10.71 -15.38 -5.94
N PRO A 72 11.79 -15.81 -6.61
CA PRO A 72 11.69 -16.61 -7.83
C PRO A 72 11.28 -18.06 -7.53
N LYS A 73 10.48 -18.68 -8.40
CA LYS A 73 10.30 -20.14 -8.42
C LYS A 73 11.60 -20.80 -8.88
N GLU A 74 11.77 -22.05 -8.54
CA GLU A 74 12.96 -22.81 -8.95
C GLU A 74 13.16 -22.72 -10.47
N GLY A 75 14.34 -22.31 -10.88
CA GLY A 75 14.69 -22.13 -12.31
C GLY A 75 14.22 -20.81 -12.94
N GLN A 76 13.63 -19.89 -12.18
CA GLN A 76 13.20 -18.57 -12.66
C GLN A 76 14.04 -17.45 -12.06
N THR A 77 14.18 -16.34 -12.78
CA THR A 77 14.79 -15.11 -12.29
C THR A 77 13.73 -14.00 -12.31
N VAL A 78 13.54 -13.33 -11.17
CA VAL A 78 12.69 -12.14 -11.12
C VAL A 78 13.45 -10.98 -11.76
N LYS A 79 12.88 -10.39 -12.81
CA LYS A 79 13.36 -9.14 -13.39
C LYS A 79 12.32 -8.07 -13.15
N TYR A 80 12.74 -7.03 -12.48
CA TYR A 80 11.97 -5.80 -12.40
C TYR A 80 12.47 -4.82 -13.43
N GLY A 81 11.63 -3.93 -13.88
CA GLY A 81 12.07 -2.85 -14.69
C GLY A 81 12.71 -1.70 -13.91
N PRO A 82 12.99 -0.61 -14.60
CA PRO A 82 13.53 0.57 -13.96
C PRO A 82 12.50 1.15 -12.98
N HIS A 83 12.98 1.68 -11.88
CA HIS A 83 12.16 2.56 -11.05
C HIS A 83 11.76 3.81 -11.84
N ILE A 84 10.59 4.37 -11.60
CA ILE A 84 10.07 5.55 -12.34
C ILE A 84 11.06 6.71 -12.37
N VAL A 85 11.78 6.96 -11.28
CA VAL A 85 12.83 7.99 -11.21
C VAL A 85 13.98 7.69 -12.17
N ASP A 86 14.44 6.43 -12.21
CA ASP A 86 15.49 6.01 -13.11
C ASP A 86 15.03 6.12 -14.57
N PHE A 87 13.83 5.63 -14.86
CA PHE A 87 13.21 5.69 -16.20
C PHE A 87 13.10 7.12 -16.72
N LEU A 88 12.55 8.03 -15.92
CA LEU A 88 12.38 9.43 -16.31
C LEU A 88 13.73 10.13 -16.51
N THR A 89 14.71 9.84 -15.65
CA THR A 89 16.07 10.36 -15.81
C THR A 89 16.70 9.91 -17.13
N GLU A 90 16.53 8.64 -17.50
CA GLU A 90 16.98 8.11 -18.81
C GLU A 90 16.26 8.76 -19.99
N LYS A 91 15.00 9.21 -19.80
CA LYS A 91 14.23 9.98 -20.80
C LYS A 91 14.61 11.46 -20.86
N GLY A 92 15.54 11.91 -20.03
CA GLY A 92 15.99 13.31 -20.00
C GLY A 92 15.05 14.26 -19.25
N ILE A 93 14.16 13.74 -18.42
CA ILE A 93 13.30 14.56 -17.54
C ILE A 93 14.11 15.07 -16.36
N GLU A 94 14.02 16.36 -16.08
CA GLU A 94 14.67 17.00 -14.93
C GLU A 94 13.89 16.71 -13.62
N ILE A 95 14.38 15.76 -12.83
CA ILE A 95 13.82 15.46 -11.51
C ILE A 95 14.60 16.25 -10.45
N CYS A 96 13.93 17.18 -9.78
CA CYS A 96 14.54 18.06 -8.79
C CYS A 96 14.44 17.56 -7.36
N THR A 97 13.38 16.80 -7.05
CA THR A 97 13.11 16.32 -5.69
C THR A 97 12.35 15.01 -5.75
N ILE A 98 12.75 14.04 -4.94
CA ILE A 98 12.00 12.84 -4.65
C ILE A 98 11.27 13.06 -3.31
N PHE A 99 9.94 12.91 -3.31
CA PHE A 99 9.15 12.88 -2.09
C PHE A 99 8.96 11.42 -1.68
N SER A 100 9.31 11.07 -0.45
CA SER A 100 9.17 9.69 0.04
C SER A 100 8.14 9.60 1.17
N PRO A 101 7.31 8.52 1.18
CA PRO A 101 6.38 8.25 2.28
C PRO A 101 7.11 7.62 3.47
N GLU A 102 6.33 7.14 4.43
CA GLU A 102 6.79 6.19 5.45
C GLU A 102 7.52 5.00 4.79
N HIS A 103 8.52 4.45 5.45
CA HIS A 103 9.46 3.41 4.97
C HIS A 103 10.50 3.86 3.93
N GLY A 104 10.57 5.15 3.62
CA GLY A 104 11.63 5.70 2.75
C GLY A 104 11.40 5.44 1.25
N PHE A 105 12.33 5.94 0.44
CA PHE A 105 12.22 5.90 -1.02
C PHE A 105 12.55 4.50 -1.60
N ARG A 106 13.56 3.82 -1.07
CA ARG A 106 13.97 2.47 -1.53
C ARG A 106 13.36 1.33 -0.69
N GLY A 107 12.54 1.65 0.32
CA GLY A 107 11.81 0.67 1.13
C GLY A 107 12.61 0.03 2.26
N ASP A 108 13.67 0.67 2.71
CA ASP A 108 14.66 0.13 3.67
C ASP A 108 14.40 0.60 5.11
N ALA A 109 13.45 1.54 5.33
CA ALA A 109 13.17 2.09 6.64
C ALA A 109 12.02 1.34 7.36
N ASP A 110 12.18 1.18 8.69
CA ASP A 110 11.15 0.57 9.54
C ASP A 110 9.90 1.45 9.66
N ALA A 111 8.77 0.84 10.03
CA ALA A 111 7.56 1.57 10.39
C ALA A 111 7.87 2.55 11.54
N GLY A 112 7.58 3.83 11.34
CA GLY A 112 7.87 4.87 12.31
C GLY A 112 9.33 5.36 12.34
N GLU A 113 10.23 4.83 11.52
CA GLU A 113 11.61 5.30 11.43
C GLU A 113 11.68 6.66 10.73
N LYS A 114 12.42 7.59 11.34
CA LYS A 114 12.58 8.96 10.83
C LYS A 114 13.74 8.97 9.84
N VAL A 115 13.43 9.03 8.56
CA VAL A 115 14.41 9.24 7.50
C VAL A 115 14.55 10.76 7.26
N SER A 116 15.71 11.32 7.46
CA SER A 116 15.96 12.78 7.30
C SER A 116 16.87 13.04 6.10
N GLY A 117 16.42 13.94 5.20
CA GLY A 117 17.24 14.71 4.26
C GLY A 117 18.34 13.96 3.51
N GLU A 118 18.03 12.86 2.85
CA GLU A 118 19.00 12.05 2.12
C GLU A 118 19.05 12.44 0.63
N ILE A 119 20.15 12.04 -0.01
CA ILE A 119 20.31 12.10 -1.45
C ILE A 119 20.22 10.67 -1.95
N ASP A 120 19.40 10.42 -2.98
CA ASP A 120 19.38 9.09 -3.62
C ASP A 120 20.75 8.76 -4.17
N SER A 121 21.36 7.71 -3.66
CA SER A 121 22.74 7.32 -3.97
C SER A 121 22.96 6.96 -5.45
N LYS A 122 21.90 6.58 -6.16
CA LYS A 122 21.95 6.18 -7.56
C LYS A 122 21.86 7.38 -8.50
N THR A 123 20.99 8.33 -8.20
CA THR A 123 20.71 9.46 -9.11
C THR A 123 21.28 10.79 -8.64
N GLY A 124 21.66 10.91 -7.37
CA GLY A 124 22.11 12.16 -6.77
C GLY A 124 20.97 13.15 -6.48
N ILE A 125 19.71 12.74 -6.64
CA ILE A 125 18.54 13.59 -6.45
C ILE A 125 18.22 13.70 -4.96
N PRO A 126 17.93 14.94 -4.44
CA PRO A 126 17.52 15.12 -3.05
C PRO A 126 16.20 14.40 -2.73
N ILE A 127 16.16 13.70 -1.58
CA ILE A 127 14.97 13.06 -1.05
C ILE A 127 14.37 13.95 0.05
N TYR A 128 13.09 14.28 -0.08
CA TYR A 128 12.28 14.93 0.93
C TYR A 128 11.36 13.91 1.58
N SER A 129 11.67 13.48 2.80
CA SER A 129 10.81 12.55 3.54
C SER A 129 9.57 13.29 4.07
N LEU A 130 8.38 12.73 3.81
CA LEU A 130 7.12 13.24 4.36
C LEU A 130 6.80 12.63 5.72
N TYR A 131 7.66 11.74 6.21
CA TYR A 131 7.55 11.09 7.50
C TYR A 131 8.65 11.56 8.46
N GLY A 132 8.25 12.02 9.65
CA GLY A 132 9.17 12.52 10.65
C GLY A 132 9.40 14.03 10.62
N LYS A 133 10.53 14.47 11.18
CA LYS A 133 10.90 15.90 11.20
C LYS A 133 11.80 16.22 10.02
N ASN A 134 11.31 17.01 9.09
CA ASN A 134 12.14 17.57 8.03
C ASN A 134 12.63 18.96 8.42
N PRO A 135 13.91 19.31 8.20
CA PRO A 135 14.45 20.65 8.50
C PRO A 135 13.85 21.75 7.62
N LYS A 136 13.33 21.39 6.43
CA LYS A 136 12.73 22.33 5.49
C LYS A 136 11.21 22.19 5.47
N PRO A 137 10.45 23.31 5.36
CA PRO A 137 9.01 23.26 5.14
C PRO A 137 8.67 22.58 3.80
N LEU A 138 7.56 21.86 3.75
CA LEU A 138 7.06 21.24 2.51
C LEU A 138 6.88 22.26 1.39
N SER A 139 6.38 23.46 1.70
CA SER A 139 6.21 24.55 0.74
C SER A 139 7.53 24.97 0.06
N GLU A 140 8.66 24.89 0.74
CA GLU A 140 9.97 25.16 0.16
C GLU A 140 10.36 24.09 -0.86
N ALA A 141 10.17 22.81 -0.53
CA ALA A 141 10.44 21.71 -1.43
C ALA A 141 9.54 21.76 -2.68
N LEU A 142 8.23 22.04 -2.50
CA LEU A 142 7.27 22.16 -3.60
C LEU A 142 7.49 23.43 -4.45
N SER A 143 8.03 24.50 -3.89
CA SER A 143 8.33 25.70 -4.70
C SER A 143 9.44 25.46 -5.74
N GLY A 144 10.31 24.50 -5.49
CA GLY A 144 11.40 24.11 -6.39
C GLY A 144 10.98 23.35 -7.63
N ILE A 145 9.75 22.84 -7.70
CA ILE A 145 9.24 22.06 -8.82
C ILE A 145 8.20 22.84 -9.65
N ASP A 146 7.96 22.41 -10.87
CA ASP A 146 6.92 22.96 -11.76
C ASP A 146 5.70 22.03 -11.84
N VAL A 147 5.90 20.75 -11.60
CA VAL A 147 4.86 19.70 -11.59
C VAL A 147 5.23 18.61 -10.60
N LEU A 148 4.23 18.04 -9.92
CA LEU A 148 4.38 16.85 -9.08
C LEU A 148 3.87 15.63 -9.84
N LEU A 149 4.69 14.60 -9.94
CA LEU A 149 4.31 13.27 -10.42
C LEU A 149 4.18 12.31 -9.23
N ILE A 150 3.11 11.54 -9.20
CA ILE A 150 2.85 10.53 -8.16
C ILE A 150 2.79 9.16 -8.82
N ASP A 151 3.65 8.25 -8.35
CA ASP A 151 3.69 6.85 -8.78
C ASP A 151 3.99 5.95 -7.60
N ILE A 152 2.96 5.40 -6.97
CA ILE A 152 3.07 4.58 -5.77
C ILE A 152 1.93 3.57 -5.69
N GLN A 153 2.21 2.37 -5.17
CA GLN A 153 1.21 1.33 -4.96
C GLN A 153 0.52 1.50 -3.61
N ASP A 154 -0.80 1.67 -3.64
CA ASP A 154 -1.69 1.60 -2.48
C ASP A 154 -2.36 0.22 -2.40
N VAL A 155 -2.96 -0.12 -1.25
CA VAL A 155 -3.66 -1.39 -1.04
C VAL A 155 -5.16 -1.23 -0.77
N GLY A 156 -5.71 -0.02 -0.89
CA GLY A 156 -7.15 0.25 -0.83
C GLY A 156 -7.76 0.24 0.57
N LEU A 157 -6.96 0.45 1.61
CA LEU A 157 -7.39 0.46 3.00
C LEU A 157 -7.14 1.82 3.65
N ARG A 158 -8.15 2.36 4.34
CA ARG A 158 -8.12 3.70 4.93
C ARG A 158 -6.92 3.94 5.86
N TYR A 159 -6.48 2.95 6.61
CA TYR A 159 -5.34 3.05 7.50
C TYR A 159 -3.99 2.76 6.82
N TYR A 160 -3.96 2.49 5.51
CA TYR A 160 -2.75 2.44 4.72
C TYR A 160 -2.40 3.85 4.24
N THR A 161 -1.38 4.48 4.80
CA THR A 161 -1.25 5.94 4.89
C THR A 161 -0.71 6.66 3.65
N TYR A 162 -0.44 5.95 2.55
CA TYR A 162 0.14 6.58 1.35
C TYR A 162 -0.82 7.60 0.71
N TYR A 163 -2.12 7.35 0.74
CA TYR A 163 -3.09 8.33 0.26
C TYR A 163 -3.09 9.61 1.11
N ILE A 164 -2.86 9.53 2.43
CA ILE A 164 -2.77 10.72 3.30
C ILE A 164 -1.58 11.57 2.92
N THR A 165 -0.46 10.92 2.62
CA THR A 165 0.74 11.59 2.10
C THR A 165 0.48 12.25 0.76
N MET A 166 -0.21 11.56 -0.16
CA MET A 166 -0.66 12.10 -1.44
C MET A 166 -1.53 13.36 -1.24
N LEU A 167 -2.52 13.31 -0.35
CA LEU A 167 -3.38 14.46 -0.05
C LEU A 167 -2.59 15.65 0.47
N THR A 168 -1.64 15.42 1.37
CA THR A 168 -0.75 16.48 1.89
C THR A 168 0.04 17.16 0.77
N LEU A 169 0.53 16.38 -0.18
CA LEU A 169 1.22 16.90 -1.37
C LEU A 169 0.27 17.67 -2.30
N MET A 170 -0.93 17.13 -2.56
CA MET A 170 -1.95 17.80 -3.36
C MET A 170 -2.38 19.13 -2.75
N GLU A 171 -2.54 19.20 -1.42
CA GLU A 171 -2.83 20.43 -0.69
C GLU A 171 -1.72 21.47 -0.86
N GLY A 172 -0.46 21.06 -0.68
CA GLY A 172 0.68 21.94 -0.91
C GLY A 172 0.81 22.40 -2.35
N CYS A 173 0.54 21.55 -3.32
CA CYS A 173 0.51 21.90 -4.74
C CYS A 173 -0.63 22.87 -5.07
N ALA A 174 -1.82 22.65 -4.51
CA ALA A 174 -2.96 23.55 -4.67
C ALA A 174 -2.68 24.96 -4.10
N GLU A 175 -1.96 25.05 -2.95
CA GLU A 175 -1.53 26.34 -2.38
C GLU A 175 -0.58 27.11 -3.28
N LEU A 176 0.28 26.39 -3.99
CA LEU A 176 1.34 26.98 -4.83
C LEU A 176 0.95 27.04 -6.34
N GLY A 177 -0.26 26.62 -6.71
CA GLY A 177 -0.72 26.56 -8.10
C GLY A 177 0.11 25.60 -8.95
N LYS A 178 0.56 24.47 -8.38
CA LYS A 178 1.34 23.45 -9.08
C LYS A 178 0.43 22.31 -9.55
N PRO A 179 0.53 21.88 -10.82
CA PRO A 179 -0.20 20.72 -11.31
C PRO A 179 0.33 19.42 -10.68
N VAL A 180 -0.59 18.45 -10.51
CA VAL A 180 -0.32 17.10 -10.02
C VAL A 180 -0.71 16.11 -11.09
N ILE A 181 0.17 15.15 -11.36
CA ILE A 181 -0.06 14.03 -12.28
C ILE A 181 0.06 12.74 -11.46
N ILE A 182 -0.95 11.86 -11.53
CA ILE A 182 -0.94 10.56 -10.87
C ILE A 182 -0.87 9.48 -11.95
N LEU A 183 0.14 8.61 -11.85
CA LEU A 183 0.22 7.38 -12.62
C LEU A 183 -0.50 6.30 -11.82
N ASP A 184 -1.74 6.00 -12.20
CA ASP A 184 -2.61 5.17 -11.40
C ASP A 184 -2.20 3.69 -11.44
N ARG A 185 -2.50 2.97 -10.35
CA ARG A 185 -2.20 1.56 -10.16
C ARG A 185 -3.43 0.81 -9.67
N PRO A 186 -3.63 -0.46 -10.08
CA PRO A 186 -4.75 -1.26 -9.61
C PRO A 186 -4.76 -1.38 -8.08
N ASN A 187 -5.96 -1.32 -7.50
CA ASN A 187 -6.17 -1.62 -6.09
C ASN A 187 -6.38 -3.13 -5.91
N PRO A 188 -5.54 -3.84 -5.14
CA PRO A 188 -5.71 -5.28 -4.89
C PRO A 188 -6.98 -5.61 -4.11
N ASN A 189 -7.48 -4.67 -3.29
CA ASN A 189 -8.76 -4.75 -2.57
C ASN A 189 -9.88 -3.94 -3.26
N GLY A 190 -9.75 -3.61 -4.54
CA GLY A 190 -10.71 -2.80 -5.29
C GLY A 190 -12.04 -3.49 -5.56
N PHE A 191 -12.17 -4.79 -5.29
CA PHE A 191 -13.33 -5.60 -5.65
C PHE A 191 -14.46 -5.57 -4.62
N TYR A 192 -14.29 -4.88 -3.49
CA TYR A 192 -15.31 -4.73 -2.47
C TYR A 192 -15.16 -3.42 -1.68
N ILE A 193 -16.22 -3.05 -1.00
CA ILE A 193 -16.25 -1.91 -0.06
C ILE A 193 -16.77 -2.46 1.26
N ASP A 194 -16.08 -2.15 2.38
CA ASP A 194 -16.44 -2.69 3.68
C ASP A 194 -15.94 -1.80 4.83
N GLY A 195 -16.52 -2.00 6.01
CA GLY A 195 -16.22 -1.26 7.22
C GLY A 195 -16.88 0.11 7.30
N PRO A 196 -16.78 0.76 8.47
CA PRO A 196 -17.43 2.04 8.72
C PRO A 196 -16.79 3.18 7.91
N ILE A 197 -17.61 4.18 7.58
CA ILE A 197 -17.13 5.47 7.08
C ILE A 197 -16.54 6.24 8.25
N LEU A 198 -15.31 6.81 8.04
CA LEU A 198 -14.63 7.59 9.08
C LEU A 198 -15.45 8.82 9.47
N GLU A 199 -15.72 8.95 10.77
CA GLU A 199 -16.29 10.14 11.35
C GLU A 199 -15.22 11.23 11.59
N GLU A 200 -15.62 12.51 11.51
CA GLU A 200 -14.69 13.65 11.60
C GLU A 200 -13.87 13.67 12.90
N GLU A 201 -14.48 13.23 14.01
CA GLU A 201 -13.82 13.20 15.32
C GLU A 201 -12.68 12.19 15.42
N PHE A 202 -12.64 11.17 14.53
CA PHE A 202 -11.59 10.14 14.46
C PHE A 202 -10.55 10.41 13.38
N LYS A 203 -10.61 11.54 12.69
CA LYS A 203 -9.56 11.93 11.74
C LYS A 203 -8.19 11.96 12.38
N SER A 204 -7.22 11.34 11.71
CA SER A 204 -5.88 11.15 12.25
C SER A 204 -4.86 10.86 11.15
N GLY A 205 -3.62 10.57 11.54
CA GLY A 205 -2.59 10.06 10.62
C GLY A 205 -2.87 8.67 10.04
N VAL A 206 -3.87 7.95 10.53
CA VAL A 206 -4.30 6.63 10.02
C VAL A 206 -5.73 6.64 9.44
N GLY A 207 -6.29 7.82 9.22
CA GLY A 207 -7.61 8.00 8.62
C GLY A 207 -7.87 9.49 8.35
N GLY A 208 -7.75 9.91 7.08
CA GLY A 208 -7.82 11.33 6.71
C GLY A 208 -9.09 11.77 5.97
N LEU A 209 -9.85 10.84 5.42
CA LEU A 209 -11.03 11.11 4.60
C LEU A 209 -12.26 10.37 5.11
N PRO A 210 -13.48 10.90 4.88
CA PRO A 210 -14.75 10.25 5.22
C PRO A 210 -15.08 9.12 4.24
N ILE A 211 -14.26 8.08 4.22
CA ILE A 211 -14.38 6.89 3.36
C ILE A 211 -14.48 5.63 4.20
N ALA A 212 -15.01 4.56 3.62
CA ALA A 212 -15.04 3.24 4.24
C ALA A 212 -13.63 2.71 4.54
N THR A 213 -13.50 1.79 5.47
CA THR A 213 -12.20 1.16 5.80
C THR A 213 -11.58 0.49 4.59
N VAL A 214 -12.33 -0.34 3.87
CA VAL A 214 -11.99 -0.81 2.52
C VAL A 214 -12.78 0.05 1.55
N HIS A 215 -12.12 0.95 0.86
CA HIS A 215 -12.83 1.99 0.09
C HIS A 215 -13.07 1.62 -1.37
N GLY A 216 -12.46 0.54 -1.86
CA GLY A 216 -12.68 0.03 -3.22
C GLY A 216 -12.06 0.86 -4.35
N LEU A 217 -11.52 2.04 -4.10
CA LEU A 217 -11.00 2.97 -5.10
C LEU A 217 -9.51 2.71 -5.39
N THR A 218 -9.06 3.01 -6.61
CA THR A 218 -7.64 3.20 -6.88
C THR A 218 -7.14 4.50 -6.25
N LEU A 219 -5.82 4.70 -6.18
CA LEU A 219 -5.26 5.94 -5.63
C LEU A 219 -5.64 7.15 -6.50
N GLY A 220 -5.67 6.97 -7.83
CA GLY A 220 -6.10 8.00 -8.77
C GLY A 220 -7.58 8.37 -8.61
N GLU A 221 -8.46 7.38 -8.47
CA GLU A 221 -9.89 7.61 -8.21
C GLU A 221 -10.13 8.31 -6.87
N LEU A 222 -9.40 7.92 -5.82
CA LEU A 222 -9.47 8.56 -4.52
C LEU A 222 -9.03 10.03 -4.58
N ALA A 223 -7.98 10.32 -5.34
CA ALA A 223 -7.53 11.68 -5.57
C ALA A 223 -8.57 12.53 -6.33
N LEU A 224 -9.18 11.97 -7.38
CA LEU A 224 -10.28 12.63 -8.12
C LEU A 224 -11.47 12.90 -7.20
N MET A 225 -11.85 11.94 -6.38
CA MET A 225 -12.94 12.09 -5.41
C MET A 225 -12.62 13.18 -4.39
N ALA A 226 -11.45 13.14 -3.73
CA ALA A 226 -11.05 14.13 -2.75
C ALA A 226 -10.99 15.55 -3.35
N ASN A 227 -10.47 15.67 -4.55
CA ASN A 227 -10.40 16.94 -5.28
C ASN A 227 -11.80 17.43 -5.72
N GLY A 228 -12.65 16.51 -6.21
CA GLY A 228 -14.02 16.80 -6.64
C GLY A 228 -14.91 17.29 -5.51
N GLU A 229 -14.90 16.57 -4.39
CA GLU A 229 -15.70 16.84 -3.19
C GLU A 229 -15.14 18.00 -2.35
N SER A 230 -14.02 18.61 -2.77
CA SER A 230 -13.36 19.71 -2.05
C SER A 230 -12.90 19.31 -0.64
N TRP A 231 -12.41 18.07 -0.49
CA TRP A 231 -11.91 17.55 0.80
C TRP A 231 -10.49 17.98 1.13
N LEU A 232 -9.78 18.58 0.18
CA LEU A 232 -8.48 19.17 0.46
C LEU A 232 -8.63 20.36 1.42
N LYS A 233 -7.60 20.63 2.19
CA LYS A 233 -7.59 21.65 3.24
C LYS A 233 -8.11 23.01 2.73
N GLY A 234 -9.12 23.54 3.42
CA GLY A 234 -9.77 24.79 3.06
C GLY A 234 -10.64 24.72 1.80
N GLY A 235 -11.05 23.53 1.37
CA GLY A 235 -11.90 23.33 0.19
C GLY A 235 -11.21 23.65 -1.13
N ARG A 236 -9.87 23.70 -1.13
CA ARG A 236 -9.08 23.97 -2.34
C ARG A 236 -9.18 22.83 -3.34
N LYS A 237 -8.87 23.16 -4.58
CA LYS A 237 -8.72 22.17 -5.66
C LYS A 237 -7.34 22.32 -6.27
N CYS A 238 -6.69 21.20 -6.56
CA CYS A 238 -5.47 21.22 -7.34
C CYS A 238 -5.77 20.94 -8.82
N GLU A 239 -4.91 21.40 -9.71
CA GLU A 239 -4.90 20.98 -11.11
C GLU A 239 -4.40 19.53 -11.15
N LEU A 240 -5.33 18.59 -11.39
CA LEU A 240 -5.09 17.15 -11.26
C LEU A 240 -5.29 16.45 -12.60
N THR A 241 -4.29 15.69 -13.02
CA THR A 241 -4.38 14.75 -14.14
C THR A 241 -4.13 13.35 -13.62
N VAL A 242 -5.02 12.40 -13.89
CA VAL A 242 -4.84 10.98 -13.58
C VAL A 242 -4.63 10.20 -14.88
N ILE A 243 -3.51 9.50 -14.97
CA ILE A 243 -3.24 8.55 -16.05
C ILE A 243 -3.75 7.20 -15.57
N GLU A 244 -4.98 6.89 -15.93
CA GLU A 244 -5.72 5.73 -15.46
C GLU A 244 -5.10 4.39 -15.91
N CYS A 245 -5.37 3.31 -15.18
CA CYS A 245 -5.07 1.95 -15.64
C CYS A 245 -5.96 1.56 -16.81
N SER A 246 -5.39 1.05 -17.89
CA SER A 246 -6.17 0.52 -19.02
C SER A 246 -6.41 -0.96 -18.84
N GLY A 247 -7.64 -1.40 -19.00
CA GLY A 247 -8.04 -2.81 -18.92
C GLY A 247 -8.28 -3.33 -17.51
N TYR A 248 -8.03 -2.54 -16.48
CA TYR A 248 -8.40 -2.84 -15.09
C TYR A 248 -9.89 -2.56 -14.85
N THR A 249 -10.49 -3.35 -13.99
CA THR A 249 -11.84 -3.12 -13.43
C THR A 249 -11.86 -3.53 -11.95
N HIS A 250 -12.74 -2.93 -11.16
CA HIS A 250 -12.91 -3.26 -9.74
C HIS A 250 -13.28 -4.74 -9.48
N ALA A 251 -13.87 -5.44 -10.43
CA ALA A 251 -14.17 -6.87 -10.27
C ALA A 251 -12.93 -7.78 -10.27
N MET A 252 -11.76 -7.23 -10.60
CA MET A 252 -10.53 -8.01 -10.74
C MET A 252 -9.81 -8.20 -9.40
N LYS A 253 -9.37 -9.44 -9.14
CA LYS A 253 -8.43 -9.78 -8.07
C LYS A 253 -7.01 -9.54 -8.59
N TYR A 254 -6.50 -8.33 -8.40
CA TYR A 254 -5.20 -7.94 -8.93
C TYR A 254 -4.05 -8.38 -8.03
N ARG A 255 -3.06 -9.04 -8.59
CA ARG A 255 -1.82 -9.40 -7.91
C ARG A 255 -0.79 -8.28 -8.07
N LEU A 256 -0.26 -7.81 -6.94
CA LEU A 256 0.80 -6.81 -6.94
C LEU A 256 2.11 -7.36 -7.51
N LEU A 257 2.89 -6.47 -8.14
CA LEU A 257 4.23 -6.79 -8.66
C LEU A 257 5.28 -6.82 -7.55
N MET A 258 5.18 -5.86 -6.63
CA MET A 258 6.11 -5.65 -5.54
C MET A 258 5.40 -5.58 -4.20
N ARG A 259 6.12 -5.89 -3.12
CA ARG A 259 5.61 -5.64 -1.77
C ARG A 259 5.31 -4.13 -1.61
N PRO A 260 4.09 -3.77 -1.19
CA PRO A 260 3.72 -2.37 -1.03
C PRO A 260 4.39 -1.74 0.19
N SER A 261 4.70 -2.56 1.22
CA SER A 261 5.42 -2.15 2.42
C SER A 261 6.25 -3.32 2.99
N PRO A 262 7.23 -3.07 3.88
CA PRO A 262 8.12 -4.12 4.41
C PRO A 262 7.40 -5.28 5.09
N ASN A 263 6.23 -5.02 5.72
CA ASN A 263 5.47 -6.03 6.44
C ASN A 263 4.31 -6.67 5.65
N LEU A 264 4.00 -6.20 4.46
CA LEU A 264 3.08 -6.88 3.54
C LEU A 264 3.91 -7.72 2.56
N LYS A 265 4.28 -8.93 3.00
CA LYS A 265 5.30 -9.75 2.33
C LYS A 265 4.79 -10.54 1.14
N ASP A 266 3.48 -10.82 1.11
CA ASP A 266 2.80 -11.55 0.04
C ASP A 266 1.35 -11.08 -0.12
N MET A 267 0.63 -11.69 -1.06
CA MET A 267 -0.76 -11.29 -1.33
C MET A 267 -1.72 -11.71 -0.23
N LYS A 268 -1.45 -12.79 0.50
CA LYS A 268 -2.31 -13.21 1.61
C LYS A 268 -2.25 -12.18 2.75
N ALA A 269 -1.05 -11.70 3.08
CA ALA A 269 -0.88 -10.60 4.02
C ALA A 269 -1.65 -9.33 3.58
N VAL A 270 -1.63 -8.99 2.27
CA VAL A 270 -2.36 -7.83 1.72
C VAL A 270 -3.88 -7.96 1.94
N TYR A 271 -4.46 -9.15 1.73
CA TYR A 271 -5.89 -9.36 1.93
C TYR A 271 -6.27 -9.43 3.41
N LEU A 272 -5.50 -10.17 4.22
CA LEU A 272 -5.75 -10.30 5.66
C LEU A 272 -5.52 -8.99 6.43
N TYR A 273 -4.74 -8.06 5.87
CA TYR A 273 -4.49 -6.76 6.47
C TYR A 273 -5.78 -6.00 6.80
N ALA A 274 -6.82 -6.13 5.97
CA ALA A 274 -8.13 -5.51 6.22
C ALA A 274 -8.73 -5.87 7.59
N SER A 275 -8.51 -7.10 8.05
CA SER A 275 -9.02 -7.61 9.33
C SER A 275 -7.99 -7.54 10.46
N THR A 276 -6.73 -7.85 10.16
CA THR A 276 -5.70 -8.04 11.20
C THR A 276 -5.03 -6.75 11.63
N CYS A 277 -5.14 -5.66 10.85
CA CYS A 277 -4.60 -4.35 11.25
C CYS A 277 -5.21 -3.82 12.56
N TYR A 278 -6.43 -4.22 12.90
CA TYR A 278 -7.06 -3.81 14.16
C TYR A 278 -6.29 -4.26 15.41
N PHE A 279 -5.47 -5.32 15.31
CA PHE A 279 -4.58 -5.73 16.39
C PHE A 279 -3.50 -4.71 16.73
N GLU A 280 -3.17 -3.76 15.85
CA GLU A 280 -2.22 -2.67 16.16
C GLU A 280 -2.67 -1.83 17.38
N GLY A 281 -3.97 -1.76 17.64
CA GLY A 281 -4.54 -1.09 18.81
C GLY A 281 -4.65 -1.94 20.07
N THR A 282 -4.07 -3.15 20.07
CA THR A 282 -4.23 -4.15 21.15
C THR A 282 -2.87 -4.69 21.62
N ASP A 283 -2.89 -5.43 22.74
CA ASP A 283 -1.74 -6.18 23.25
C ASP A 283 -1.57 -7.56 22.56
N ILE A 284 -2.01 -7.68 21.31
CA ILE A 284 -1.85 -8.88 20.49
C ILE A 284 -0.82 -8.59 19.40
N SER A 285 0.20 -9.44 19.27
CA SER A 285 1.07 -9.43 18.11
C SER A 285 0.32 -9.93 16.88
N LEU A 286 0.40 -9.19 15.79
CA LEU A 286 -0.10 -9.59 14.47
C LEU A 286 1.00 -10.18 13.58
N GLY A 287 2.05 -10.74 14.20
CA GLY A 287 3.14 -11.40 13.51
C GLY A 287 4.28 -10.50 13.04
N ARG A 288 4.27 -9.17 13.34
CA ARG A 288 5.45 -8.32 13.07
C ARG A 288 6.67 -8.90 13.80
N GLY A 289 7.82 -8.89 13.15
CA GLY A 289 9.03 -9.54 13.66
C GLY A 289 9.08 -11.05 13.41
N THR A 290 8.21 -11.56 12.51
CA THR A 290 8.24 -12.93 11.99
C THR A 290 8.24 -12.92 10.45
N ASP A 291 8.25 -14.09 9.83
CA ASP A 291 8.11 -14.21 8.38
C ASP A 291 6.68 -13.99 7.89
N TYR A 292 5.68 -13.94 8.80
CA TYR A 292 4.25 -13.96 8.51
C TYR A 292 3.45 -12.82 9.15
N PRO A 293 3.90 -11.55 9.01
CA PRO A 293 3.14 -10.43 9.55
C PRO A 293 1.77 -10.33 8.85
N PHE A 294 0.72 -10.04 9.64
CA PHE A 294 -0.68 -9.97 9.25
C PHE A 294 -1.35 -11.32 8.92
N GLU A 295 -0.59 -12.40 8.88
CA GLU A 295 -1.10 -13.74 8.60
C GLU A 295 -1.22 -14.62 9.85
N ILE A 296 -0.67 -14.15 10.97
CA ILE A 296 -0.72 -14.82 12.28
C ILE A 296 -1.01 -13.79 13.36
N TYR A 297 -1.67 -14.21 14.43
CA TYR A 297 -1.85 -13.35 15.60
C TYR A 297 -1.78 -14.14 16.91
N GLY A 298 -1.36 -13.47 17.97
CA GLY A 298 -1.26 -14.09 19.29
C GLY A 298 -0.51 -13.25 20.32
N ALA A 299 -0.47 -13.75 21.54
CA ALA A 299 0.24 -13.13 22.66
C ALA A 299 0.75 -14.19 23.63
N PRO A 300 1.70 -13.85 24.55
CA PRO A 300 2.15 -14.80 25.57
C PRO A 300 1.04 -15.25 26.54
N GLN A 301 0.01 -14.40 26.73
CA GLN A 301 -1.03 -14.60 27.75
C GLN A 301 -2.23 -15.40 27.24
N ILE A 302 -2.37 -15.62 25.93
CA ILE A 302 -3.49 -16.38 25.37
C ILE A 302 -3.09 -17.82 25.02
N SER A 303 -4.08 -18.65 24.72
CA SER A 303 -3.88 -20.01 24.20
C SER A 303 -4.24 -20.07 22.72
N GLY A 304 -3.61 -20.97 21.98
CA GLY A 304 -3.89 -21.23 20.57
C GLY A 304 -3.05 -22.39 20.04
N ASP A 305 -3.40 -22.84 18.84
CA ASP A 305 -2.78 -24.02 18.22
C ASP A 305 -1.49 -23.67 17.45
N TYR A 306 -1.19 -22.38 17.32
CA TYR A 306 0.01 -21.89 16.66
C TYR A 306 0.87 -21.10 17.64
N SER A 307 2.20 -21.34 17.59
CA SER A 307 3.16 -20.63 18.43
C SER A 307 4.24 -19.97 17.59
N PHE A 308 4.61 -18.76 17.94
CA PHE A 308 5.64 -17.98 17.25
C PHE A 308 6.39 -17.06 18.23
N MET A 309 7.52 -16.55 17.81
CA MET A 309 8.32 -15.63 18.62
C MET A 309 8.74 -14.44 17.75
N PRO A 310 8.20 -13.24 18.01
CA PRO A 310 8.65 -12.02 17.34
C PRO A 310 10.14 -11.76 17.62
N ARG A 311 10.88 -11.39 16.57
CA ARG A 311 12.30 -11.05 16.65
C ARG A 311 12.54 -9.70 15.98
N SER A 312 13.60 -9.00 16.38
CA SER A 312 14.03 -7.80 15.68
C SER A 312 14.50 -8.17 14.27
N MET A 313 13.89 -7.56 13.27
CA MET A 313 14.20 -7.75 11.85
C MET A 313 13.90 -6.48 11.06
N GLU A 314 14.32 -6.46 9.80
CA GLU A 314 13.99 -5.38 8.87
C GLU A 314 12.47 -5.18 8.79
N GLY A 315 12.00 -3.93 8.84
CA GLY A 315 10.58 -3.56 8.90
C GLY A 315 9.92 -3.73 10.27
N ALA A 316 10.61 -4.33 11.27
CA ALA A 316 10.09 -4.53 12.62
C ALA A 316 11.24 -4.67 13.64
N LYS A 317 11.98 -3.59 13.91
CA LYS A 317 13.10 -3.58 14.88
C LYS A 317 12.64 -3.87 16.31
N ASN A 318 11.47 -3.38 16.68
CA ASN A 318 10.89 -3.52 18.02
C ASN A 318 9.43 -4.01 17.93
N PRO A 319 9.18 -5.24 17.47
CA PRO A 319 7.81 -5.77 17.38
C PRO A 319 7.19 -5.97 18.76
N PRO A 320 5.85 -5.95 18.87
CA PRO A 320 5.18 -6.36 20.11
C PRO A 320 5.66 -7.76 20.55
N HIS A 321 5.83 -7.95 21.86
CA HIS A 321 6.31 -9.20 22.48
C HIS A 321 7.66 -9.69 21.94
N LEU A 322 8.59 -8.77 21.70
CA LEU A 322 9.94 -9.06 21.19
C LEU A 322 10.63 -10.14 22.05
N ASN A 323 11.05 -11.25 21.44
CA ASN A 323 11.69 -12.41 22.05
C ASN A 323 10.83 -13.19 23.07
N GLU A 324 9.53 -12.96 23.11
CA GLU A 324 8.59 -13.76 23.91
C GLU A 324 7.89 -14.79 23.02
N ILE A 325 7.55 -15.95 23.60
CA ILE A 325 6.75 -16.95 22.89
C ILE A 325 5.29 -16.50 22.95
N CYS A 326 4.70 -16.25 21.80
CA CYS A 326 3.28 -15.98 21.63
C CYS A 326 2.54 -17.26 21.23
N HIS A 327 1.34 -17.43 21.73
CA HIS A 327 0.40 -18.46 21.31
C HIS A 327 -0.81 -17.83 20.65
N GLY A 328 -1.40 -18.47 19.65
CA GLY A 328 -2.53 -17.87 18.93
C GLY A 328 -2.94 -18.69 17.72
N VAL A 329 -3.15 -18.01 16.61
CA VAL A 329 -3.74 -18.57 15.38
C VAL A 329 -2.86 -18.24 14.17
N SER A 330 -2.79 -19.19 13.24
CA SER A 330 -2.28 -18.97 11.87
C SER A 330 -3.44 -18.95 10.89
N LEU A 331 -3.52 -17.90 10.06
CA LEU A 331 -4.50 -17.74 8.99
C LEU A 331 -3.95 -18.18 7.63
N ARG A 332 -2.73 -18.70 7.59
CA ARG A 332 -2.01 -19.02 6.36
C ARG A 332 -2.69 -20.10 5.52
N GLU A 333 -3.31 -21.05 6.18
CA GLU A 333 -4.02 -22.16 5.51
C GLU A 333 -5.46 -21.78 5.10
N LYS A 334 -5.95 -20.59 5.50
CA LYS A 334 -7.30 -20.15 5.14
C LYS A 334 -7.39 -19.90 3.64
N PRO A 335 -8.39 -20.47 2.92
CA PRO A 335 -8.56 -20.25 1.48
C PRO A 335 -8.81 -18.78 1.14
N LEU A 336 -8.32 -18.33 -0.02
CA LEU A 336 -8.52 -16.94 -0.47
C LEU A 336 -9.99 -16.60 -0.67
N GLU A 337 -10.78 -17.54 -1.24
CA GLU A 337 -12.21 -17.37 -1.43
C GLU A 337 -12.91 -17.04 -0.12
N GLU A 338 -12.56 -17.72 0.98
CA GLU A 338 -13.13 -17.43 2.30
C GLU A 338 -12.72 -16.03 2.78
N ILE A 339 -11.44 -15.65 2.61
CA ILE A 339 -10.96 -14.31 2.99
C ILE A 339 -11.70 -13.22 2.19
N TRP A 340 -11.91 -13.43 0.90
CA TRP A 340 -12.62 -12.48 0.05
C TRP A 340 -14.12 -12.38 0.35
N GLU A 341 -14.77 -13.51 0.71
CA GLU A 341 -16.18 -13.55 1.07
C GLU A 341 -16.43 -12.93 2.46
N GLU A 342 -15.51 -13.10 3.39
CA GLU A 342 -15.62 -12.53 4.73
C GLU A 342 -15.45 -11.00 4.76
N GLY A 343 -14.66 -10.44 3.85
CA GLY A 343 -14.28 -9.03 3.91
C GLY A 343 -13.51 -8.71 5.20
N ILE A 344 -13.92 -7.67 5.92
CA ILE A 344 -13.39 -7.37 7.25
C ILE A 344 -14.00 -8.35 8.25
N ASN A 345 -13.17 -9.26 8.75
CA ASN A 345 -13.58 -10.24 9.74
C ASN A 345 -13.11 -9.85 11.15
N LEU A 346 -14.03 -9.39 11.98
CA LEU A 346 -13.78 -9.04 13.38
C LEU A 346 -13.74 -10.24 14.31
N ASP A 347 -14.11 -11.45 13.87
CA ASP A 347 -14.09 -12.65 14.71
C ASP A 347 -12.68 -12.98 15.18
N TYR A 348 -11.64 -12.64 14.40
CA TYR A 348 -10.25 -12.77 14.84
C TYR A 348 -9.95 -11.94 16.09
N LEU A 349 -10.44 -10.70 16.11
CA LEU A 349 -10.30 -9.80 17.26
C LEU A 349 -11.10 -10.30 18.46
N LEU A 350 -12.34 -10.73 18.22
CA LEU A 350 -13.25 -11.25 19.26
C LEU A 350 -12.71 -12.56 19.86
N ASP A 351 -12.15 -13.46 19.04
CA ASP A 351 -11.51 -14.68 19.49
C ASP A 351 -10.32 -14.36 20.41
N ALA A 352 -9.41 -13.51 19.96
CA ALA A 352 -8.26 -13.09 20.77
C ALA A 352 -8.71 -12.40 22.07
N TYR A 353 -9.70 -11.48 22.00
CA TYR A 353 -10.27 -10.84 23.17
C TYR A 353 -10.89 -11.86 24.14
N SER A 354 -11.63 -12.86 23.64
CA SER A 354 -12.26 -13.87 24.47
C SER A 354 -11.25 -14.68 25.29
N LYS A 355 -10.07 -14.93 24.73
CA LYS A 355 -8.97 -15.71 25.33
C LYS A 355 -8.04 -14.86 26.22
N TYR A 356 -8.03 -13.54 26.05
CA TYR A 356 -7.12 -12.66 26.77
C TYR A 356 -7.56 -12.51 28.25
N PRO A 357 -6.67 -12.79 29.25
CA PRO A 357 -7.07 -12.90 30.65
C PRO A 357 -7.47 -11.57 31.28
N GLU A 358 -6.73 -10.48 31.01
CA GLU A 358 -6.91 -9.16 31.63
C GLU A 358 -7.57 -8.21 30.63
N LYS A 359 -8.89 -8.29 30.47
CA LYS A 359 -9.67 -7.56 29.45
C LYS A 359 -9.41 -6.06 29.39
N GLU A 360 -9.14 -5.44 30.52
CA GLU A 360 -8.83 -4.01 30.66
C GLU A 360 -7.48 -3.63 30.06
N LYS A 361 -6.58 -4.58 29.84
CA LYS A 361 -5.27 -4.38 29.21
C LYS A 361 -5.26 -4.73 27.73
N PHE A 362 -6.31 -5.36 27.22
CA PHE A 362 -6.37 -5.81 25.83
C PHE A 362 -6.20 -4.67 24.84
N PHE A 363 -6.94 -3.57 25.02
CA PHE A 363 -6.83 -2.39 24.20
C PHE A 363 -5.78 -1.43 24.74
N LEU A 364 -4.77 -1.13 23.94
CA LEU A 364 -3.66 -0.24 24.31
C LEU A 364 -4.15 1.19 24.50
N GLY A 365 -3.65 1.87 25.54
CA GLY A 365 -3.99 3.27 25.81
C GLY A 365 -5.49 3.52 25.99
N GLY A 366 -6.24 2.54 26.51
CA GLY A 366 -7.69 2.64 26.70
C GLY A 366 -8.47 2.67 25.40
N GLY A 367 -7.96 2.04 24.34
CA GLY A 367 -8.63 1.91 23.05
C GLY A 367 -8.47 3.12 22.11
N ARG A 368 -7.68 4.11 22.48
CA ARG A 368 -7.52 5.33 21.65
C ARG A 368 -7.09 5.02 20.22
N PHE A 369 -6.04 4.21 20.08
CA PHE A 369 -5.50 3.91 18.76
C PHE A 369 -6.46 2.99 17.99
N PHE A 370 -7.08 2.04 18.66
CA PHE A 370 -8.09 1.17 18.07
C PHE A 370 -9.24 1.99 17.45
N ASN A 371 -9.75 2.99 18.18
CA ASN A 371 -10.82 3.86 17.68
C ASN A 371 -10.42 4.68 16.44
N LEU A 372 -9.13 4.96 16.24
CA LEU A 372 -8.65 5.65 15.04
C LEU A 372 -8.59 4.72 13.81
N LEU A 373 -8.46 3.40 14.03
CA LEU A 373 -8.46 2.42 12.95
C LEU A 373 -9.89 2.06 12.53
N PHE A 374 -10.79 1.98 13.50
CA PHE A 374 -12.20 1.58 13.30
C PHE A 374 -13.05 2.75 12.81
#